data_5bd83a7698368cb4a0eea77ccf710925
#
_entry.id   5bd83a7698368cb4a0eea77ccf710925
#
_cell.length_a   1.000
_cell.length_b   1.000
_cell.length_c   1.000
_cell.angle_alpha   90.00
_cell.angle_beta   90.00
_cell.angle_gamma   90.00
#
_symmetry.space_group_name_H-M   'P 1'
#
loop_
_entity.id
_entity.type
_entity.pdbx_description
1 polymer ?
#
loop_
_entity_poly.entity_id
_entity_poly.type
_entity_poly.pdbx_seq_one_letter_code
_entity_poly.pdbx_strand_id
1 'polypeptide(L)'
;MRESPSRALPMLALSGLLAFAASANAADYIQAAGSSLAFAGSYQGQVFTGRFPGFSTRLSFDPAQLATSKLEVTIPLASATTANDDYDEQMRGDAFFDAGKYAQAHYVATKFRALGGGRYAADGVLSLHGLSKPVTLTFTWTAGAQPVLTGKASVNRLDFGVGSGDWADTSLIPNAIAVSTKVVLQPAK
;
A
#
# COMPACT_ATOMS: atom_id res chain seq x y z
N MET A 1 86.09 20.76 -13.63
CA MET A 1 85.26 19.61 -14.00
C MET A 1 84.47 19.25 -12.78
N ARG A 2 83.24 19.60 -12.74
CA ARG A 2 82.31 19.21 -11.69
C ARG A 2 81.01 18.80 -12.38
N GLU A 3 80.69 17.48 -12.34
CA GLU A 3 79.46 16.93 -12.84
C GLU A 3 78.35 17.14 -11.81
N SER A 4 77.23 17.64 -12.25
CA SER A 4 76.00 17.77 -11.47
C SER A 4 75.15 16.54 -11.69
N PRO A 5 74.61 15.88 -10.66
CA PRO A 5 73.63 14.77 -10.85
C PRO A 5 72.18 15.30 -11.04
N SER A 6 71.61 14.89 -12.13
CA SER A 6 70.16 15.05 -12.41
C SER A 6 69.30 14.35 -11.35
N ARG A 7 68.41 15.12 -10.70
CA ARG A 7 67.33 14.57 -9.82
C ARG A 7 66.12 14.25 -10.67
N ALA A 8 65.83 12.98 -10.82
CA ALA A 8 64.57 12.52 -11.34
C ALA A 8 63.47 12.63 -10.26
N LEU A 9 62.37 13.37 -10.54
CA LEU A 9 61.16 13.37 -9.74
C LEU A 9 60.30 12.11 -10.07
N PRO A 10 59.79 11.38 -9.07
CA PRO A 10 58.82 10.35 -9.34
C PRO A 10 57.45 10.98 -9.59
N MET A 11 56.83 10.66 -10.73
CA MET A 11 55.47 10.96 -11.10
C MET A 11 54.53 10.07 -10.27
N LEU A 12 53.83 10.66 -9.30
CA LEU A 12 52.78 9.97 -8.56
C LEU A 12 51.55 9.84 -9.47
N ALA A 13 51.27 8.65 -9.96
CA ALA A 13 50.05 8.32 -10.67
C ALA A 13 48.89 8.22 -9.67
N LEU A 14 48.06 9.25 -9.64
CA LEU A 14 46.81 9.27 -8.86
C LEU A 14 45.75 8.45 -9.61
N SER A 15 45.63 7.14 -9.28
CA SER A 15 44.58 6.27 -9.81
C SER A 15 43.25 6.63 -9.15
N GLY A 16 42.44 7.41 -9.86
CA GLY A 16 41.07 7.73 -9.43
C GLY A 16 40.20 6.48 -9.51
N LEU A 17 39.78 5.96 -8.36
CA LEU A 17 38.75 4.93 -8.24
C LEU A 17 37.37 5.59 -8.56
N LEU A 18 36.89 5.42 -9.79
CA LEU A 18 35.46 5.72 -10.09
C LEU A 18 34.62 4.67 -9.40
N ALA A 19 34.03 5.01 -8.26
CA ALA A 19 32.97 4.26 -7.66
C ALA A 19 31.70 4.40 -8.53
N PHE A 20 31.37 3.37 -9.31
CA PHE A 20 30.05 3.26 -9.93
C PHE A 20 29.03 3.06 -8.81
N ALA A 21 28.28 4.09 -8.47
CA ALA A 21 27.08 3.97 -7.68
C ALA A 21 26.06 3.19 -8.52
N ALA A 22 25.93 1.90 -8.27
CA ALA A 22 24.80 1.12 -8.79
C ALA A 22 23.52 1.75 -8.24
N SER A 23 22.69 2.31 -9.11
CA SER A 23 21.35 2.75 -8.74
C SER A 23 20.55 1.48 -8.38
N ALA A 24 20.46 1.17 -7.09
CA ALA A 24 19.59 0.12 -6.62
C ALA A 24 18.15 0.61 -6.83
N ASN A 25 17.46 0.07 -7.81
CA ASN A 25 16.03 0.28 -7.98
C ASN A 25 15.30 -0.48 -6.87
N ALA A 26 14.18 0.09 -6.39
CA ALA A 26 13.28 -0.64 -5.50
C ALA A 26 12.88 -1.97 -6.15
N ALA A 27 12.89 -3.04 -5.37
CA ALA A 27 12.49 -4.35 -5.88
C ALA A 27 10.97 -4.36 -6.16
N ASP A 28 10.59 -4.91 -7.30
CA ASP A 28 9.20 -5.05 -7.71
C ASP A 28 8.63 -6.38 -7.24
N TYR A 29 7.45 -6.29 -6.65
CA TYR A 29 6.72 -7.42 -6.08
C TYR A 29 5.29 -7.46 -6.58
N ILE A 30 4.75 -8.67 -6.69
CA ILE A 30 3.33 -8.95 -6.89
C ILE A 30 2.79 -9.76 -5.72
N GLN A 31 1.49 -9.67 -5.51
CA GLN A 31 0.79 -10.44 -4.48
C GLN A 31 0.92 -11.94 -4.70
N ALA A 32 1.15 -12.69 -3.62
CA ALA A 32 1.16 -14.15 -3.58
C ALA A 32 -0.01 -14.69 -2.73
N ALA A 33 -0.20 -16.00 -2.78
CA ALA A 33 -1.18 -16.70 -1.96
C ALA A 33 -0.94 -16.48 -0.45
N GLY A 34 -2.01 -16.51 0.35
CA GLY A 34 -1.95 -16.22 1.78
C GLY A 34 -2.10 -14.73 2.13
N SER A 35 -2.36 -13.89 1.13
CA SER A 35 -2.70 -12.48 1.31
C SER A 35 -4.16 -12.29 1.72
N SER A 36 -4.44 -11.22 2.47
CA SER A 36 -5.79 -10.87 2.92
C SER A 36 -5.97 -9.36 2.97
N LEU A 37 -7.16 -8.90 2.61
CA LEU A 37 -7.65 -7.54 2.81
C LEU A 37 -9.00 -7.62 3.50
N ALA A 38 -9.11 -7.04 4.68
CA ALA A 38 -10.30 -7.07 5.51
C ALA A 38 -10.69 -5.67 5.95
N PHE A 39 -11.97 -5.50 6.24
CA PHE A 39 -12.53 -4.31 6.86
C PHE A 39 -13.38 -4.69 8.07
N ALA A 40 -13.55 -3.74 8.99
CA ALA A 40 -14.40 -3.90 10.16
C ALA A 40 -15.12 -2.60 10.48
N GLY A 41 -16.35 -2.74 10.91
CA GLY A 41 -17.19 -1.66 11.39
C GLY A 41 -18.17 -2.18 12.46
N SER A 42 -19.17 -1.37 12.78
CA SER A 42 -20.30 -1.83 13.60
C SER A 42 -21.61 -1.34 13.00
N TYR A 43 -22.67 -2.10 13.23
CA TYR A 43 -24.03 -1.73 12.93
C TYR A 43 -24.87 -1.87 14.20
N GLN A 44 -25.45 -0.76 14.66
CA GLN A 44 -26.19 -0.70 15.93
C GLN A 44 -25.40 -1.28 17.11
N GLY A 45 -24.08 -0.99 17.18
CA GLY A 45 -23.18 -1.51 18.22
C GLY A 45 -22.70 -2.96 18.03
N GLN A 46 -23.24 -3.70 17.07
CA GLN A 46 -22.78 -5.04 16.71
C GLN A 46 -21.61 -4.96 15.74
N VAL A 47 -20.46 -5.50 16.11
CA VAL A 47 -19.27 -5.52 15.24
C VAL A 47 -19.48 -6.49 14.09
N PHE A 48 -19.21 -6.02 12.88
CA PHE A 48 -19.10 -6.86 11.68
C PHE A 48 -17.71 -6.80 11.10
N THR A 49 -17.31 -7.85 10.42
CA THR A 49 -16.07 -7.92 9.65
C THR A 49 -16.37 -8.42 8.25
N GLY A 50 -15.66 -7.88 7.28
CA GLY A 50 -15.73 -8.34 5.92
C GLY A 50 -14.36 -8.40 5.28
N ARG A 51 -14.30 -8.95 4.08
CA ARG A 51 -13.06 -9.12 3.31
C ARG A 51 -13.31 -8.92 1.82
N PHE A 52 -12.22 -8.67 1.10
CA PHE A 52 -12.19 -8.60 -0.36
C PHE A 52 -11.26 -9.71 -0.90
N PRO A 53 -11.73 -10.94 -1.08
CA PRO A 53 -10.86 -12.06 -1.50
C PRO A 53 -10.24 -11.87 -2.89
N GLY A 54 -10.86 -11.06 -3.75
CA GLY A 54 -10.41 -10.80 -5.12
C GLY A 54 -9.42 -9.65 -5.28
N PHE A 55 -8.92 -9.03 -4.19
CA PHE A 55 -7.98 -7.93 -4.32
C PHE A 55 -6.63 -8.36 -4.90
N SER A 56 -5.93 -7.43 -5.54
CA SER A 56 -4.58 -7.63 -6.04
C SER A 56 -3.67 -6.47 -5.67
N THR A 57 -2.37 -6.75 -5.49
CA THR A 57 -1.37 -5.77 -5.06
C THR A 57 -0.13 -5.86 -5.93
N ARG A 58 0.39 -4.68 -6.32
CA ARG A 58 1.74 -4.48 -6.87
C ARG A 58 2.49 -3.52 -5.97
N LEU A 59 3.72 -3.82 -5.66
CA LEU A 59 4.54 -3.04 -4.74
C LEU A 59 5.97 -2.96 -5.26
N SER A 60 6.46 -1.74 -5.48
CA SER A 60 7.90 -1.45 -5.59
C SER A 60 8.34 -0.88 -4.25
N PHE A 61 9.22 -1.57 -3.53
CA PHE A 61 9.60 -1.14 -2.19
C PHE A 61 11.03 -1.53 -1.83
N ASP A 62 11.78 -0.52 -1.37
CA ASP A 62 13.08 -0.68 -0.72
C ASP A 62 13.10 0.20 0.54
N PRO A 63 13.27 -0.38 1.74
CA PRO A 63 13.40 0.37 2.98
C PRO A 63 14.50 1.43 2.96
N ALA A 64 15.55 1.23 2.15
CA ALA A 64 16.67 2.17 2.01
C ALA A 64 16.38 3.28 0.98
N GLN A 65 15.35 3.11 0.12
CA GLN A 65 15.04 4.04 -0.98
C GLN A 65 13.54 4.30 -1.08
N LEU A 66 12.95 4.88 -0.03
CA LEU A 66 11.51 5.14 0.05
C LEU A 66 10.99 6.08 -1.05
N ALA A 67 11.85 6.95 -1.59
CA ALA A 67 11.47 7.92 -2.63
C ALA A 67 11.07 7.27 -3.97
N THR A 68 11.53 6.05 -4.24
CA THR A 68 11.21 5.29 -5.46
C THR A 68 10.11 4.25 -5.24
N SER A 69 9.58 4.18 -4.02
CA SER A 69 8.55 3.19 -3.66
C SER A 69 7.19 3.56 -4.25
N LYS A 70 6.44 2.53 -4.64
CA LYS A 70 5.08 2.65 -5.17
C LYS A 70 4.23 1.46 -4.74
N LEU A 71 3.02 1.71 -4.29
CA LEU A 71 2.03 0.69 -3.95
C LEU A 71 0.77 0.91 -4.79
N GLU A 72 0.30 -0.14 -5.44
CA GLU A 72 -0.96 -0.17 -6.18
C GLU A 72 -1.79 -1.35 -5.68
N VAL A 73 -3.05 -1.07 -5.32
CA VAL A 73 -4.02 -2.09 -4.91
C VAL A 73 -5.28 -1.92 -5.74
N THR A 74 -5.74 -3.01 -6.34
CA THR A 74 -7.02 -3.09 -7.05
C THR A 74 -7.96 -3.99 -6.28
N ILE A 75 -9.19 -3.53 -6.06
CA ILE A 75 -10.17 -4.18 -5.20
C ILE A 75 -11.48 -4.32 -5.97
N PRO A 76 -11.81 -5.52 -6.50
CA PRO A 76 -13.12 -5.78 -7.10
C PRO A 76 -14.22 -5.66 -6.04
N LEU A 77 -15.11 -4.67 -6.17
CA LEU A 77 -16.12 -4.36 -5.14
C LEU A 77 -17.16 -5.46 -5.00
N ALA A 78 -17.48 -6.15 -6.09
CA ALA A 78 -18.40 -7.31 -6.06
C ALA A 78 -17.85 -8.51 -5.26
N SER A 79 -16.53 -8.52 -4.95
CA SER A 79 -15.89 -9.59 -4.14
C SER A 79 -16.08 -9.39 -2.63
N ALA A 80 -16.64 -8.26 -2.19
CA ALA A 80 -16.88 -8.00 -0.77
C ALA A 80 -17.76 -9.08 -0.16
N THR A 81 -17.35 -9.61 1.00
CA THR A 81 -18.14 -10.60 1.74
C THR A 81 -17.92 -10.49 3.24
N THR A 82 -19.00 -10.60 3.99
CA THR A 82 -19.05 -10.70 5.46
C THR A 82 -19.37 -12.12 5.93
N ALA A 83 -19.57 -13.06 4.99
CA ALA A 83 -20.15 -14.38 5.21
C ALA A 83 -21.63 -14.31 5.70
N ASN A 84 -22.31 -13.21 5.40
CA ASN A 84 -23.75 -13.02 5.56
C ASN A 84 -24.29 -12.49 4.23
N ASP A 85 -25.12 -13.28 3.57
CA ASP A 85 -25.60 -12.99 2.20
C ASP A 85 -26.42 -11.69 2.14
N ASP A 86 -27.23 -11.39 3.15
CA ASP A 86 -28.05 -10.16 3.20
C ASP A 86 -27.14 -8.92 3.30
N TYR A 87 -26.08 -8.97 4.12
CA TYR A 87 -25.13 -7.89 4.22
C TYR A 87 -24.29 -7.76 2.94
N ASP A 88 -23.92 -8.88 2.34
CA ASP A 88 -23.14 -8.90 1.10
C ASP A 88 -23.93 -8.32 -0.07
N GLU A 89 -25.24 -8.62 -0.16
CA GLU A 89 -26.14 -8.02 -1.15
C GLU A 89 -26.30 -6.52 -0.92
N GLN A 90 -26.57 -6.12 0.33
CA GLN A 90 -26.70 -4.72 0.70
C GLN A 90 -25.43 -3.91 0.37
N MET A 91 -24.25 -4.46 0.66
CA MET A 91 -22.97 -3.78 0.37
C MET A 91 -22.71 -3.59 -1.13
N ARG A 92 -23.20 -4.51 -1.99
CA ARG A 92 -23.06 -4.38 -3.45
C ARG A 92 -24.04 -3.38 -4.03
N GLY A 93 -25.10 -3.04 -3.30
CA GLY A 93 -26.16 -2.13 -3.71
C GLY A 93 -25.69 -0.68 -3.86
N ASP A 94 -26.56 0.14 -4.45
CA ASP A 94 -26.32 1.54 -4.81
C ASP A 94 -26.06 2.46 -3.61
N ALA A 95 -26.68 2.18 -2.46
CA ALA A 95 -26.46 2.92 -1.23
C ALA A 95 -25.03 2.74 -0.65
N PHE A 96 -24.31 1.67 -1.03
CA PHE A 96 -22.97 1.35 -0.52
C PHE A 96 -21.92 1.37 -1.63
N PHE A 97 -21.54 0.23 -2.18
CA PHE A 97 -20.46 0.19 -3.17
C PHE A 97 -20.92 0.48 -4.60
N ASP A 98 -22.22 0.33 -4.88
CA ASP A 98 -22.80 0.43 -6.23
C ASP A 98 -21.93 -0.37 -7.23
N ALA A 99 -21.69 -1.66 -6.89
CA ALA A 99 -20.73 -2.52 -7.58
C ALA A 99 -21.10 -2.77 -9.06
N GLY A 100 -22.36 -2.53 -9.41
CA GLY A 100 -22.86 -2.56 -10.79
C GLY A 100 -22.33 -1.40 -11.62
N LYS A 101 -22.16 -0.23 -11.02
CA LYS A 101 -21.64 0.98 -11.65
C LYS A 101 -20.13 1.15 -11.45
N TYR A 102 -19.64 0.85 -10.27
CA TYR A 102 -18.24 0.95 -9.88
C TYR A 102 -17.66 -0.44 -9.60
N ALA A 103 -17.12 -1.07 -10.64
CA ALA A 103 -16.64 -2.44 -10.54
C ALA A 103 -15.46 -2.62 -9.55
N GLN A 104 -14.63 -1.57 -9.40
CA GLN A 104 -13.37 -1.64 -8.66
C GLN A 104 -13.12 -0.37 -7.84
N ALA A 105 -12.46 -0.55 -6.69
CA ALA A 105 -11.75 0.51 -6.02
C ALA A 105 -10.23 0.38 -6.29
N HIS A 106 -9.52 1.52 -6.26
CA HIS A 106 -8.09 1.58 -6.48
C HIS A 106 -7.41 2.40 -5.38
N TYR A 107 -6.32 1.87 -4.83
CA TYR A 107 -5.45 2.63 -3.95
C TYR A 107 -4.06 2.74 -4.58
N VAL A 108 -3.55 3.97 -4.69
CA VAL A 108 -2.22 4.25 -5.23
C VAL A 108 -1.46 5.15 -4.27
N ALA A 109 -0.31 4.69 -3.80
CA ALA A 109 0.61 5.47 -2.98
C ALA A 109 1.99 5.57 -3.63
N THR A 110 2.52 6.79 -3.66
CA THR A 110 3.85 7.12 -4.19
C THR A 110 4.71 7.89 -3.19
N LYS A 111 4.16 8.15 -2.00
CA LYS A 111 4.88 8.82 -0.91
C LYS A 111 5.01 7.86 0.26
N PHE A 112 6.24 7.54 0.62
CA PHE A 112 6.53 6.63 1.72
C PHE A 112 7.39 7.32 2.78
N ARG A 113 7.10 7.03 4.04
CA ARG A 113 7.82 7.57 5.19
C ARG A 113 8.16 6.46 6.18
N ALA A 114 9.38 6.49 6.72
CA ALA A 114 9.74 5.65 7.85
C ALA A 114 9.17 6.23 9.15
N LEU A 115 8.55 5.39 9.96
CA LEU A 115 7.99 5.75 11.28
C LEU A 115 8.83 5.22 12.45
N GLY A 116 9.97 4.58 12.15
CA GLY A 116 10.81 3.92 13.13
C GLY A 116 10.32 2.51 13.51
N GLY A 117 11.22 1.69 14.06
CA GLY A 117 10.89 0.34 14.53
C GLY A 117 10.38 -0.61 13.44
N GLY A 118 10.84 -0.48 12.19
CA GLY A 118 10.39 -1.31 11.07
C GLY A 118 8.97 -0.97 10.57
N ARG A 119 8.43 0.18 10.98
CA ARG A 119 7.12 0.68 10.55
C ARG A 119 7.28 1.77 9.50
N TYR A 120 6.32 1.82 8.58
CA TYR A 120 6.27 2.75 7.45
C TYR A 120 4.85 3.30 7.28
N ALA A 121 4.76 4.44 6.62
CA ALA A 121 3.49 4.97 6.12
C ALA A 121 3.58 5.12 4.60
N ALA A 122 2.54 4.68 3.91
CA ALA A 122 2.29 4.95 2.51
C ALA A 122 1.14 5.96 2.42
N ASP A 123 1.44 7.19 1.99
CA ASP A 123 0.45 8.24 1.78
C ASP A 123 -0.02 8.14 0.33
N GLY A 124 -1.27 7.77 0.14
CA GLY A 124 -1.85 7.47 -1.15
C GLY A 124 -3.22 8.09 -1.36
N VAL A 125 -3.81 7.77 -2.49
CA VAL A 125 -5.17 8.15 -2.87
C VAL A 125 -5.98 6.89 -3.06
N LEU A 126 -7.10 6.79 -2.36
CA LEU A 126 -8.13 5.78 -2.59
C LEU A 126 -9.19 6.37 -3.52
N SER A 127 -9.45 5.66 -4.61
CA SER A 127 -10.59 5.90 -5.50
C SER A 127 -11.64 4.83 -5.24
N LEU A 128 -12.79 5.24 -4.73
CA LEU A 128 -13.88 4.38 -4.32
C LEU A 128 -15.21 5.06 -4.66
N HIS A 129 -16.17 4.33 -5.22
CA HIS A 129 -17.51 4.84 -5.52
C HIS A 129 -17.49 6.14 -6.36
N GLY A 130 -16.54 6.24 -7.31
CA GLY A 130 -16.34 7.40 -8.19
C GLY A 130 -15.67 8.61 -7.54
N LEU A 131 -15.33 8.57 -6.25
CA LEU A 131 -14.65 9.65 -5.52
C LEU A 131 -13.23 9.25 -5.16
N SER A 132 -12.32 10.24 -5.12
CA SER A 132 -10.92 10.02 -4.78
C SER A 132 -10.53 10.87 -3.59
N LYS A 133 -9.97 10.25 -2.55
CA LYS A 133 -9.57 10.92 -1.31
C LYS A 133 -8.22 10.39 -0.81
N PRO A 134 -7.45 11.21 -0.09
CA PRO A 134 -6.21 10.78 0.52
C PRO A 134 -6.48 9.75 1.64
N VAL A 135 -5.70 8.69 1.66
CA VAL A 135 -5.70 7.65 2.70
C VAL A 135 -4.26 7.27 3.00
N THR A 136 -3.91 7.19 4.28
CA THR A 136 -2.60 6.71 4.72
C THR A 136 -2.69 5.26 5.19
N LEU A 137 -1.90 4.38 4.59
CA LEU A 137 -1.67 3.02 5.05
C LEU A 137 -0.44 3.01 5.95
N THR A 138 -0.59 2.65 7.22
CA THR A 138 0.54 2.37 8.11
C THR A 138 0.83 0.88 8.09
N PHE A 139 2.09 0.48 7.88
CA PHE A 139 2.44 -0.93 7.75
C PHE A 139 3.79 -1.27 8.36
N THR A 140 4.00 -2.55 8.63
CA THR A 140 5.30 -3.17 8.91
C THR A 140 5.75 -3.96 7.68
N TRP A 141 7.07 -4.00 7.47
CA TRP A 141 7.71 -4.77 6.43
C TRP A 141 8.55 -5.88 7.05
N THR A 142 8.30 -7.11 6.66
CA THR A 142 9.12 -8.27 7.01
C THR A 142 9.81 -8.76 5.74
N ALA A 143 11.13 -8.60 5.69
CA ALA A 143 11.95 -9.06 4.58
C ALA A 143 12.11 -10.60 4.61
N GLY A 144 12.39 -11.21 3.46
CA GLY A 144 12.61 -12.64 3.33
C GLY A 144 12.46 -13.10 1.88
N ALA A 145 12.52 -14.41 1.65
CA ALA A 145 12.27 -15.01 0.33
C ALA A 145 10.85 -14.71 -0.18
N GLN A 146 9.88 -14.64 0.74
CA GLN A 146 8.54 -14.10 0.51
C GLN A 146 8.32 -12.95 1.49
N PRO A 147 8.60 -11.70 1.08
CA PRO A 147 8.38 -10.56 1.95
C PRO A 147 6.89 -10.41 2.33
N VAL A 148 6.64 -9.85 3.50
CA VAL A 148 5.29 -9.63 4.01
C VAL A 148 5.10 -8.16 4.40
N LEU A 149 4.06 -7.54 3.86
CA LEU A 149 3.53 -6.27 4.31
C LEU A 149 2.31 -6.53 5.18
N THR A 150 2.32 -6.04 6.42
CA THR A 150 1.12 -6.07 7.29
C THR A 150 0.73 -4.64 7.63
N GLY A 151 -0.47 -4.24 7.23
CA GLY A 151 -0.89 -2.85 7.27
C GLY A 151 -2.28 -2.61 7.84
N LYS A 152 -2.51 -1.35 8.25
CA LYS A 152 -3.79 -0.84 8.73
C LYS A 152 -4.04 0.56 8.18
N ALA A 153 -5.30 0.86 7.89
CA ALA A 153 -5.79 2.17 7.53
C ALA A 153 -7.16 2.42 8.18
N SER A 154 -7.57 3.67 8.22
CA SER A 154 -8.94 4.06 8.55
C SER A 154 -9.51 4.80 7.34
N VAL A 155 -10.71 4.44 6.93
CA VAL A 155 -11.41 5.02 5.79
C VAL A 155 -12.74 5.60 6.29
N ASN A 156 -12.95 6.90 6.09
CA ASN A 156 -14.24 7.52 6.34
C ASN A 156 -15.19 7.20 5.19
N ARG A 157 -16.16 6.33 5.41
CA ARG A 157 -17.06 5.83 4.38
C ARG A 157 -17.87 6.94 3.69
N LEU A 158 -18.29 7.95 4.44
CA LEU A 158 -19.11 9.05 3.92
C LEU A 158 -18.32 9.99 3.00
N ASP A 159 -16.99 10.05 3.13
CA ASP A 159 -16.13 10.82 2.22
C ASP A 159 -16.19 10.26 0.77
N PHE A 160 -16.64 9.02 0.62
CA PHE A 160 -16.82 8.30 -0.64
C PHE A 160 -18.30 8.07 -0.98
N GLY A 161 -19.24 8.63 -0.19
CA GLY A 161 -20.67 8.40 -0.38
C GLY A 161 -21.13 6.97 -0.08
N VAL A 162 -20.28 6.15 0.57
CA VAL A 162 -20.62 4.76 0.94
C VAL A 162 -21.52 4.76 2.15
N GLY A 163 -22.71 4.16 2.02
CA GLY A 163 -23.77 4.21 3.02
C GLY A 163 -24.38 5.63 3.11
N SER A 164 -24.82 6.15 1.99
CA SER A 164 -25.56 7.41 1.86
C SER A 164 -27.05 7.26 2.15
N GLY A 165 -27.80 8.37 2.12
CA GLY A 165 -29.23 8.38 2.41
C GLY A 165 -29.53 7.94 3.85
N ASP A 166 -30.41 6.98 4.01
CA ASP A 166 -30.83 6.44 5.32
C ASP A 166 -29.69 5.78 6.10
N TRP A 167 -28.59 5.42 5.41
CA TRP A 167 -27.39 4.83 6.01
C TRP A 167 -26.33 5.86 6.42
N ALA A 168 -26.59 7.17 6.20
CA ALA A 168 -25.65 8.23 6.56
C ALA A 168 -25.55 8.49 8.07
N ASP A 169 -26.50 7.98 8.85
CA ASP A 169 -26.49 8.10 10.31
C ASP A 169 -25.29 7.35 10.92
N THR A 170 -24.36 8.11 11.46
CA THR A 170 -23.14 7.58 12.07
C THR A 170 -23.35 6.93 13.45
N SER A 171 -24.53 7.08 14.03
CA SER A 171 -24.94 6.33 15.24
C SER A 171 -25.28 4.89 14.91
N LEU A 172 -25.78 4.61 13.69
CA LEU A 172 -26.04 3.28 13.18
C LEU A 172 -24.78 2.57 12.67
N ILE A 173 -24.06 3.26 11.76
CA ILE A 173 -22.78 2.76 11.20
C ILE A 173 -21.75 3.88 11.36
N PRO A 174 -20.70 3.74 12.16
CA PRO A 174 -19.65 4.76 12.30
C PRO A 174 -19.06 5.19 10.96
N ASN A 175 -18.67 6.46 10.85
CA ASN A 175 -18.06 6.97 9.62
C ASN A 175 -16.70 6.30 9.35
N ALA A 176 -15.88 6.12 10.40
CA ALA A 176 -14.58 5.49 10.30
C ALA A 176 -14.69 3.96 10.24
N ILE A 177 -14.26 3.39 9.12
CA ILE A 177 -14.16 1.95 8.91
C ILE A 177 -12.69 1.54 9.01
N ALA A 178 -12.41 0.56 9.88
CA ALA A 178 -11.07 0.02 10.02
C ALA A 178 -10.76 -0.93 8.85
N VAL A 179 -9.58 -0.76 8.24
CA VAL A 179 -9.08 -1.62 7.18
C VAL A 179 -7.78 -2.26 7.65
N SER A 180 -7.62 -3.56 7.41
CA SER A 180 -6.41 -4.30 7.70
C SER A 180 -6.02 -5.18 6.52
N THR A 181 -4.72 -5.31 6.30
CA THR A 181 -4.20 -6.14 5.22
C THR A 181 -2.95 -6.88 5.64
N LYS A 182 -2.82 -8.09 5.13
CA LYS A 182 -1.58 -8.86 5.11
C LYS A 182 -1.31 -9.21 3.65
N VAL A 183 -0.22 -8.73 3.09
CA VAL A 183 0.17 -9.04 1.71
C VAL A 183 1.43 -9.87 1.75
N VAL A 184 1.33 -11.11 1.35
CA VAL A 184 2.47 -11.99 1.04
C VAL A 184 2.90 -11.66 -0.38
N LEU A 185 4.19 -11.45 -0.57
CA LEU A 185 4.74 -10.94 -1.81
C LEU A 185 5.73 -11.93 -2.42
N GLN A 186 5.84 -11.88 -3.74
CA GLN A 186 6.87 -12.56 -4.51
C GLN A 186 7.43 -11.61 -5.55
N PRO A 187 8.70 -11.79 -6.00
CA PRO A 187 9.27 -10.95 -7.04
C PRO A 187 8.40 -10.94 -8.30
N ALA A 188 8.20 -9.77 -8.88
CA ALA A 188 7.62 -9.67 -10.21
C ALA A 188 8.62 -10.26 -11.23
N LYS A 189 8.11 -11.04 -12.18
CA LYS A 189 8.94 -11.64 -13.24
C LYS A 189 9.22 -10.63 -14.32
#